data_2b59749a9d4e3418424d68e2fc5bf841
#
_entry.id   2b59749a9d4e3418424d68e2fc5bf841
#
_cell.length_a   1.000
_cell.length_b   1.000
_cell.length_c   1.000
_cell.angle_alpha   90.00
_cell.angle_beta   90.00
_cell.angle_gamma   90.00
#
_symmetry.space_group_name_H-M   'P 1'
#
loop_
_entity.id
_entity.type
_entity.pdbx_description
1 polymer ?
#
loop_
_entity_poly.entity_id
_entity_poly.type
_entity_poly.pdbx_seq_one_letter_code
_entity_poly.pdbx_strand_id
1 'polypeptide(L)'
;MKVYLDGKFCDERDAKVSVFDHGLLYGDGIFEGIRAYNGRVFRLKEHTDRLFNSAKIFLMEIPFSREQLFEVQREVVRANKLESCYLRPLAFYGSEKMGVSPKGAAVHVSIAAWPWGAYLGEEGLLKGIRVKTSSFQRHHINVSMDRTKT
;
A
#
# COMPACT_ATOMS: atom_id res chain seq x y z
N MET A 1 5.84 -15.46 -5.23
CA MET A 1 6.47 -14.15 -5.55
C MET A 1 7.30 -13.67 -4.36
N LYS A 2 8.25 -12.77 -4.58
CA LYS A 2 9.02 -12.15 -3.49
C LYS A 2 8.29 -10.91 -2.98
N VAL A 3 8.16 -10.84 -1.67
CA VAL A 3 7.57 -9.72 -0.93
C VAL A 3 8.66 -9.14 -0.02
N TYR A 4 8.72 -7.83 0.08
CA TYR A 4 9.51 -7.18 1.12
C TYR A 4 8.64 -7.02 2.36
N LEU A 5 9.15 -7.48 3.50
CA LEU A 5 8.49 -7.36 4.81
C LEU A 5 9.55 -7.00 5.85
N ASP A 6 9.39 -5.86 6.51
CA ASP A 6 10.20 -5.39 7.64
C ASP A 6 11.73 -5.54 7.44
N GLY A 7 12.22 -5.04 6.32
CA GLY A 7 13.66 -5.05 6.01
C GLY A 7 14.17 -6.27 5.27
N LYS A 8 13.32 -7.27 4.97
CA LYS A 8 13.75 -8.53 4.36
C LYS A 8 12.86 -8.93 3.18
N PHE A 9 13.47 -9.57 2.20
CA PHE A 9 12.72 -10.26 1.15
C PHE A 9 12.35 -11.67 1.60
N CYS A 10 11.09 -12.03 1.51
CA CYS A 10 10.58 -13.37 1.78
C CYS A 10 9.73 -13.90 0.61
N ASP A 11 9.37 -15.16 0.64
CA ASP A 11 8.37 -15.69 -0.27
C ASP A 11 6.97 -15.20 0.15
N GLU A 12 6.06 -15.03 -0.80
CA GLU A 12 4.69 -14.60 -0.52
C GLU A 12 3.96 -15.49 0.49
N ARG A 13 4.31 -16.77 0.54
CA ARG A 13 3.73 -17.74 1.49
C ARG A 13 4.16 -17.49 2.93
N ASP A 14 5.31 -16.83 3.09
CA ASP A 14 5.90 -16.50 4.40
C ASP A 14 5.61 -15.07 4.82
N ALA A 15 5.10 -14.22 3.91
CA ALA A 15 4.65 -12.87 4.20
C ALA A 15 3.31 -12.90 4.95
N LYS A 16 3.37 -13.19 6.24
CA LYS A 16 2.19 -13.34 7.11
C LYS A 16 2.10 -12.19 8.10
N VAL A 17 0.89 -11.84 8.46
CA VAL A 17 0.56 -10.88 9.50
C VAL A 17 -0.29 -11.56 10.58
N SER A 18 -0.30 -11.00 11.78
CA SER A 18 -1.13 -11.50 12.88
C SER A 18 -2.59 -11.12 12.68
N VAL A 19 -3.51 -12.00 13.07
CA VAL A 19 -4.94 -11.65 13.15
C VAL A 19 -5.23 -10.59 14.21
N PHE A 20 -4.26 -10.31 15.08
CA PHE A 20 -4.33 -9.29 16.12
C PHE A 20 -3.65 -7.97 15.73
N ASP A 21 -3.13 -7.86 14.50
CA ASP A 21 -2.55 -6.59 14.04
C ASP A 21 -3.60 -5.48 14.03
N HIS A 22 -3.23 -4.32 14.57
CA HIS A 22 -4.08 -3.13 14.55
C HIS A 22 -4.52 -2.76 13.14
N GLY A 23 -3.60 -2.88 12.19
CA GLY A 23 -3.91 -2.66 10.78
C GLY A 23 -5.06 -3.52 10.27
N LEU A 24 -5.19 -4.77 10.76
CA LEU A 24 -6.27 -5.67 10.38
C LEU A 24 -7.55 -5.41 11.19
N LEU A 25 -7.44 -5.22 12.51
CA LEU A 25 -8.61 -5.11 13.40
C LEU A 25 -9.29 -3.74 13.35
N TYR A 26 -8.51 -2.67 13.20
CA TYR A 26 -8.99 -1.29 13.33
C TYR A 26 -8.78 -0.45 12.06
N GLY A 27 -8.13 -1.01 11.03
CA GLY A 27 -7.80 -0.27 9.82
C GLY A 27 -6.65 0.72 10.00
N ASP A 28 -5.82 0.54 11.03
CA ASP A 28 -4.69 1.41 11.36
C ASP A 28 -3.50 1.16 10.42
N GLY A 29 -3.70 1.48 9.15
CA GLY A 29 -2.70 1.33 8.11
C GLY A 29 -2.86 2.34 6.99
N ILE A 30 -1.76 2.60 6.30
CA ILE A 30 -1.68 3.48 5.14
C ILE A 30 -1.03 2.74 3.98
N PHE A 31 -1.43 3.03 2.76
CA PHE A 31 -0.91 2.33 1.60
C PHE A 31 -0.78 3.21 0.37
N GLU A 32 -0.05 2.72 -0.62
CA GLU A 32 -0.05 3.27 -1.97
C GLU A 32 -0.44 2.21 -2.99
N GLY A 33 -0.90 2.68 -4.13
CA GLY A 33 -1.16 1.86 -5.30
C GLY A 33 -0.42 2.45 -6.49
N ILE A 34 0.58 1.75 -6.99
CA ILE A 34 1.52 2.27 -7.98
C ILE A 34 1.57 1.32 -9.16
N ARG A 35 1.64 1.85 -10.37
CA ARG A 35 1.84 1.06 -11.58
C ARG A 35 3.31 1.08 -11.98
N ALA A 36 3.78 -0.03 -12.51
CA ALA A 36 5.03 -0.10 -13.25
C ALA A 36 4.73 -0.50 -14.71
N TYR A 37 5.47 0.10 -15.64
CA TYR A 37 5.40 -0.16 -17.07
C TYR A 37 6.82 -0.26 -17.62
N ASN A 38 7.10 -1.28 -18.41
CA ASN A 38 8.41 -1.54 -18.98
C ASN A 38 9.54 -1.52 -17.93
N GLY A 39 9.28 -2.16 -16.77
CA GLY A 39 10.22 -2.21 -15.65
C GLY A 39 10.42 -0.89 -14.88
N ARG A 40 9.69 0.17 -15.24
CA ARG A 40 9.78 1.48 -14.58
C ARG A 40 8.55 1.76 -13.72
N VAL A 41 8.77 2.07 -12.46
CA VAL A 41 7.70 2.44 -11.52
C VAL A 41 7.28 3.89 -11.80
N PHE A 42 6.01 4.08 -12.09
CA PHE A 42 5.45 5.38 -12.47
C PHE A 42 5.36 6.31 -11.25
N ARG A 43 5.93 7.51 -11.37
CA ARG A 43 5.89 8.57 -10.34
C ARG A 43 6.25 8.08 -8.92
N LEU A 44 7.25 7.22 -8.83
CA LEU A 44 7.62 6.55 -7.58
C LEU A 44 7.93 7.53 -6.45
N LYS A 45 8.64 8.64 -6.78
CA LYS A 45 8.98 9.65 -5.78
C LYS A 45 7.73 10.26 -5.16
N GLU A 46 6.79 10.70 -5.96
CA GLU A 46 5.56 11.34 -5.51
C GLU A 46 4.67 10.38 -4.70
N HIS A 47 4.63 9.11 -5.08
CA HIS A 47 3.95 8.08 -4.30
C HIS A 47 4.64 7.82 -2.96
N THR A 48 5.97 7.72 -2.95
CA THR A 48 6.72 7.57 -1.70
C THR A 48 6.51 8.77 -0.77
N ASP A 49 6.61 9.98 -1.32
CA ASP A 49 6.35 11.22 -0.56
C ASP A 49 4.92 11.24 0.02
N ARG A 50 3.92 10.78 -0.75
CA ARG A 50 2.53 10.72 -0.28
C ARG A 50 2.35 9.67 0.81
N LEU A 51 3.00 8.51 0.73
CA LEU A 51 2.99 7.50 1.79
C LEU A 51 3.48 8.10 3.11
N PHE A 52 4.61 8.80 3.10
CA PHE A 52 5.15 9.46 4.30
C PHE A 52 4.28 10.65 4.78
N ASN A 53 3.64 11.36 3.87
CA ASN A 53 2.69 12.42 4.25
C ASN A 53 1.44 11.82 4.91
N SER A 54 0.95 10.67 4.41
CA SER A 54 -0.13 9.91 5.06
C SER A 54 0.29 9.45 6.45
N ALA A 55 1.52 8.91 6.59
CA ALA A 55 2.08 8.50 7.88
C ALA A 55 2.11 9.67 8.88
N LYS A 56 2.56 10.85 8.45
CA LYS A 56 2.60 12.05 9.30
C LYS A 56 1.22 12.45 9.80
N ILE A 57 0.20 12.43 8.93
CA ILE A 57 -1.19 12.75 9.32
C ILE A 57 -1.73 11.69 10.28
N PHE A 58 -1.36 10.44 10.07
CA PHE A 58 -1.77 9.29 10.86
C PHE A 58 -0.96 9.11 12.16
N LEU A 59 0.00 10.02 12.41
CA LEU A 59 0.96 9.97 13.54
C LEU A 59 1.75 8.65 13.59
N MET A 60 2.02 8.07 12.42
CA MET A 60 2.76 6.83 12.25
C MET A 60 4.22 7.12 11.90
N GLU A 61 5.15 6.56 12.63
CA GLU A 61 6.59 6.65 12.37
C GLU A 61 7.05 5.42 11.59
N ILE A 62 7.22 5.57 10.28
CA ILE A 62 7.75 4.49 9.43
C ILE A 62 9.22 4.23 9.80
N PRO A 63 9.63 2.98 10.13
CA PRO A 63 10.99 2.67 10.61
C PRO A 63 12.05 2.61 9.49
N PHE A 64 11.77 3.21 8.34
CA PHE A 64 12.66 3.28 7.17
C PHE A 64 12.69 4.70 6.62
N SER A 65 13.82 5.10 6.03
CA SER A 65 13.90 6.40 5.35
C SER A 65 13.13 6.39 4.01
N ARG A 66 12.85 7.58 3.48
CA ARG A 66 12.22 7.74 2.16
C ARG A 66 13.07 7.11 1.07
N GLU A 67 14.38 7.30 1.14
CA GLU A 67 15.36 6.77 0.19
C GLU A 67 15.41 5.26 0.23
N GLN A 68 15.38 4.65 1.42
CA GLN A 68 15.31 3.20 1.58
C GLN A 68 14.02 2.63 0.96
N LEU A 69 12.86 3.21 1.25
CA LEU A 69 11.60 2.74 0.67
C LEU A 69 11.51 3.01 -0.83
N PHE A 70 12.11 4.10 -1.31
CA PHE A 70 12.18 4.38 -2.74
C PHE A 70 12.97 3.28 -3.48
N GLU A 71 14.16 2.91 -3.00
CA GLU A 71 14.97 1.88 -3.65
C GLU A 71 14.37 0.49 -3.51
N VAL A 72 13.87 0.11 -2.34
CA VAL A 72 13.31 -1.22 -2.13
C VAL A 72 12.05 -1.47 -2.97
N GLN A 73 11.24 -0.45 -3.22
CA GLN A 73 10.10 -0.55 -4.13
C GLN A 73 10.52 -0.92 -5.56
N ARG A 74 11.63 -0.35 -6.05
CA ARG A 74 12.22 -0.72 -7.35
C ARG A 74 12.75 -2.16 -7.33
N GLU A 75 13.36 -2.53 -6.21
CA GLU A 75 13.95 -3.84 -6.02
C GLU A 75 12.89 -4.96 -5.99
N VAL A 76 11.73 -4.72 -5.38
CA VAL A 76 10.60 -5.66 -5.41
C VAL A 76 10.17 -5.98 -6.85
N VAL A 77 10.10 -4.97 -7.72
CA VAL A 77 9.76 -5.16 -9.14
C VAL A 77 10.84 -5.98 -9.86
N ARG A 78 12.12 -5.67 -9.62
CA ARG A 78 13.27 -6.39 -10.21
C ARG A 78 13.37 -7.83 -9.72
N ALA A 79 13.23 -8.05 -8.41
CA ALA A 79 13.31 -9.37 -7.79
C ALA A 79 12.23 -10.33 -8.30
N ASN A 80 11.09 -9.78 -8.72
CA ASN A 80 10.00 -10.53 -9.33
C ASN A 80 10.04 -10.57 -10.86
N LYS A 81 11.03 -9.92 -11.49
CA LYS A 81 11.20 -9.86 -12.96
C LYS A 81 9.93 -9.36 -13.68
N LEU A 82 9.28 -8.35 -13.10
CA LEU A 82 8.02 -7.83 -13.62
C LEU A 82 8.26 -6.64 -14.55
N GLU A 83 7.79 -6.74 -15.79
CA GLU A 83 7.82 -5.62 -16.76
C GLU A 83 6.66 -4.66 -16.53
N SER A 84 5.46 -5.20 -16.34
CA SER A 84 4.25 -4.44 -16.00
C SER A 84 3.58 -5.06 -14.80
N CYS A 85 3.33 -4.22 -13.78
CA CYS A 85 2.77 -4.72 -12.52
C CYS A 85 2.04 -3.63 -11.73
N TYR A 86 1.33 -4.07 -10.74
CA TYR A 86 0.86 -3.24 -9.65
C TYR A 86 1.76 -3.43 -8.44
N LEU A 87 2.12 -2.34 -7.78
CA LEU A 87 2.95 -2.30 -6.59
C LEU A 87 2.12 -1.74 -5.42
N ARG A 88 2.16 -2.43 -4.30
CA ARG A 88 1.44 -2.09 -3.08
C ARG A 88 2.42 -1.94 -1.91
N PRO A 89 2.95 -0.74 -1.64
CA PRO A 89 3.53 -0.44 -0.35
C PRO A 89 2.42 -0.22 0.68
N LEU A 90 2.62 -0.76 1.87
CA LEU A 90 1.72 -0.71 3.00
C LEU A 90 2.54 -0.50 4.26
N ALA A 91 2.13 0.42 5.13
CA ALA A 91 2.63 0.54 6.50
C ALA A 91 1.44 0.45 7.46
N PHE A 92 1.58 -0.30 8.54
CA PHE A 92 0.49 -0.58 9.46
C PHE A 92 1.01 -0.83 10.89
N TYR A 93 0.16 -0.61 11.87
CA TYR A 93 0.47 -0.96 13.25
C TYR A 93 0.26 -2.46 13.50
N GLY A 94 1.21 -3.09 14.19
CA GLY A 94 1.25 -4.50 14.52
C GLY A 94 0.41 -4.90 15.73
N SER A 95 0.72 -6.06 16.28
CA SER A 95 -0.07 -6.75 17.30
C SER A 95 0.50 -6.67 18.72
N GLU A 96 1.55 -5.87 18.94
CA GLU A 96 2.26 -5.80 20.22
C GLU A 96 1.39 -5.23 21.35
N LYS A 97 0.33 -4.53 20.99
CA LYS A 97 -0.63 -3.98 21.95
C LYS A 97 -2.05 -4.09 21.44
N MET A 98 -2.93 -4.58 22.29
CA MET A 98 -4.37 -4.61 22.02
C MET A 98 -5.07 -3.36 22.55
N GLY A 99 -6.20 -3.00 21.94
CA GLY A 99 -7.04 -1.85 22.30
C GLY A 99 -7.07 -0.78 21.20
N VAL A 100 -7.94 0.20 21.34
CA VAL A 100 -8.20 1.21 20.30
C VAL A 100 -6.98 2.13 20.03
N SER A 101 -6.13 2.34 21.02
CA SER A 101 -4.94 3.19 20.86
C SER A 101 -3.75 2.39 20.35
N PRO A 102 -3.16 2.75 19.19
CA PRO A 102 -1.98 2.07 18.66
C PRO A 102 -0.68 2.46 19.37
N LYS A 103 -0.74 3.30 20.41
CA LYS A 103 0.43 3.75 21.14
C LYS A 103 1.17 2.58 21.77
N GLY A 104 2.40 2.31 21.31
CA GLY A 104 3.26 1.21 21.74
C GLY A 104 3.18 -0.03 20.84
N ALA A 105 2.38 -0.04 19.79
CA ALA A 105 2.47 -1.01 18.72
C ALA A 105 3.60 -0.64 17.76
N ALA A 106 4.30 -1.64 17.24
CA ALA A 106 5.31 -1.44 16.21
C ALA A 106 4.67 -1.07 14.88
N VAL A 107 5.41 -0.34 14.05
CA VAL A 107 5.02 -0.07 12.66
C VAL A 107 5.70 -1.08 11.75
N HIS A 108 4.91 -1.85 11.04
CA HIS A 108 5.35 -2.81 10.03
C HIS A 108 5.25 -2.22 8.63
N VAL A 109 6.14 -2.64 7.75
CA VAL A 109 6.14 -2.22 6.34
C VAL A 109 6.19 -3.44 5.44
N SER A 110 5.22 -3.56 4.55
CA SER A 110 5.25 -4.56 3.49
C SER A 110 5.18 -3.91 2.11
N ILE A 111 5.88 -4.49 1.14
CA ILE A 111 5.82 -4.08 -0.26
C ILE A 111 5.66 -5.33 -1.12
N ALA A 112 4.53 -5.43 -1.78
CA ALA A 112 4.21 -6.51 -2.70
C ALA A 112 4.04 -5.97 -4.12
N ALA A 113 4.41 -6.78 -5.12
CA ALA A 113 4.15 -6.48 -6.52
C ALA A 113 3.61 -7.73 -7.21
N TRP A 114 2.65 -7.54 -8.12
CA TRP A 114 2.07 -8.64 -8.89
C TRP A 114 1.67 -8.18 -10.29
N PRO A 115 1.67 -9.08 -11.27
CA PRO A 115 1.14 -8.79 -12.59
C PRO A 115 -0.31 -8.32 -12.48
N TRP A 116 -0.62 -7.21 -13.11
CA TRP A 116 -1.98 -6.72 -13.17
C TRP A 116 -2.27 -6.22 -14.58
N GLY A 117 -3.09 -6.96 -15.30
CA GLY A 117 -3.56 -6.59 -16.62
C GLY A 117 -4.56 -5.44 -16.61
N ALA A 118 -5.47 -5.46 -17.55
CA ALA A 118 -6.57 -4.50 -17.62
C ALA A 118 -7.47 -4.64 -16.39
N TYR A 119 -7.56 -3.61 -15.57
CA TYR A 119 -8.37 -3.58 -14.33
C TYR A 119 -9.85 -3.94 -14.60
N LEU A 120 -10.36 -3.52 -15.73
CA LEU A 120 -11.74 -3.75 -16.16
C LEU A 120 -11.88 -4.92 -17.15
N GLY A 121 -10.82 -5.72 -17.30
CA GLY A 121 -10.74 -6.77 -18.31
C GLY A 121 -10.51 -6.23 -19.73
N GLU A 122 -10.10 -7.10 -20.66
CA GLU A 122 -9.85 -6.71 -22.06
C GLU A 122 -11.14 -6.24 -22.75
N GLU A 123 -12.26 -6.88 -22.46
CA GLU A 123 -13.56 -6.47 -23.00
C GLU A 123 -13.95 -5.07 -22.52
N GLY A 124 -13.68 -4.73 -21.24
CA GLY A 124 -13.91 -3.41 -20.68
C GLY A 124 -13.06 -2.31 -21.32
N LEU A 125 -11.83 -2.65 -21.77
CA LEU A 125 -10.98 -1.72 -22.52
C LEU A 125 -11.54 -1.44 -23.94
N LEU A 126 -12.08 -2.45 -24.60
CA LEU A 126 -12.59 -2.34 -25.98
C LEU A 126 -13.99 -1.75 -26.04
N LYS A 127 -14.89 -2.19 -25.16
CA LYS A 127 -16.32 -1.85 -25.19
C LYS A 127 -16.75 -0.81 -24.16
N GLY A 128 -15.83 -0.46 -23.24
CA GLY A 128 -16.18 0.33 -22.06
C GLY A 128 -16.91 -0.49 -21.01
N ILE A 129 -17.38 0.18 -19.96
CA ILE A 129 -18.12 -0.43 -18.86
C ILE A 129 -19.46 0.28 -18.63
N ARG A 130 -20.39 -0.45 -18.02
CA ARG A 130 -21.65 0.13 -17.58
C ARG A 130 -21.47 0.77 -16.22
N VAL A 131 -21.86 2.03 -16.08
CA VAL A 131 -21.80 2.78 -14.82
C VAL A 131 -23.19 3.25 -14.41
N LYS A 132 -23.39 3.44 -13.12
CA LYS A 132 -24.58 4.03 -12.54
C LYS A 132 -24.18 5.03 -11.47
N THR A 133 -24.82 6.19 -11.46
CA THR A 133 -24.67 7.17 -10.40
C THR A 133 -25.30 6.64 -9.12
N SER A 134 -24.54 6.66 -8.02
CA SER A 134 -25.06 6.30 -6.71
C SER A 134 -25.94 7.39 -6.13
N SER A 135 -27.00 7.01 -5.43
CA SER A 135 -27.78 7.94 -4.60
C SER A 135 -27.07 8.28 -3.28
N PHE A 136 -26.11 7.46 -2.87
CA PHE A 136 -25.27 7.74 -1.69
C PHE A 136 -24.16 8.71 -2.07
N GLN A 137 -23.97 9.74 -1.27
CA GLN A 137 -22.89 10.72 -1.41
C GLN A 137 -21.74 10.40 -0.46
N ARG A 138 -20.53 10.78 -0.82
CA ARG A 138 -19.44 10.79 0.14
C ARG A 138 -19.74 11.81 1.25
N HIS A 139 -19.24 11.54 2.44
CA HIS A 139 -19.37 12.45 3.56
C HIS A 139 -18.71 13.80 3.26
N HIS A 140 -19.13 14.83 3.98
CA HIS A 140 -18.61 16.19 3.86
C HIS A 140 -17.10 16.22 4.14
N ILE A 141 -16.36 17.11 3.46
CA ILE A 141 -14.91 17.24 3.56
C ILE A 141 -14.37 17.43 5.00
N ASN A 142 -15.21 17.85 5.93
CA ASN A 142 -14.85 18.08 7.33
C ASN A 142 -15.22 16.90 8.25
N VAL A 143 -15.55 15.72 7.70
CA VAL A 143 -15.89 14.52 8.48
C VAL A 143 -14.69 13.60 8.64
N SER A 144 -13.84 13.50 7.60
CA SER A 144 -12.62 12.70 7.63
C SER A 144 -11.47 13.42 6.91
N MET A 145 -10.25 13.01 7.24
CA MET A 145 -9.03 13.52 6.60
C MET A 145 -8.73 12.76 5.32
N ASP A 146 -9.32 13.19 4.22
CA ASP A 146 -9.20 12.53 2.90
C ASP A 146 -7.80 12.65 2.25
N ARG A 147 -6.87 13.38 2.87
CA ARG A 147 -5.48 13.48 2.39
C ARG A 147 -4.62 12.27 2.74
N THR A 148 -5.05 11.45 3.69
CA THR A 148 -4.43 10.15 3.97
C THR A 148 -4.99 9.10 3.02
N LYS A 149 -4.14 8.18 2.62
CA LYS A 149 -4.55 6.99 1.90
C LYS A 149 -4.53 5.79 2.85
N THR A 150 -5.64 5.60 3.56
CA THR A 150 -5.91 4.51 4.49
C THR A 150 -6.82 3.47 3.88
#